data_3eb7789ca13597c2964974a7cd6bacaa
#
_entry.id   3eb7789ca13597c2964974a7cd6bacaa
#
_cell.length_a   1.000
_cell.length_b   1.000
_cell.length_c   1.000
_cell.angle_alpha   90.00
_cell.angle_beta   90.00
_cell.angle_gamma   90.00
#
_symmetry.space_group_name_H-M   'P 1'
#
loop_
_entity.id
_entity.type
_entity.pdbx_description
1 polymer ?
#
loop_
_entity_poly.entity_id
_entity_poly.type
_entity_poly.pdbx_seq_one_letter_code
_entity_poly.pdbx_strand_id
1 'polypeptide(L)'
;VEFLDVVRRRKTTNGPFRPDPVSPEHQRLLMEVAGRAPSQLNSQPWRFVLVDDRSMIERIATISGESMTEAMSNGTFFERYKPYFRFSAAEMQESRSGMLFDKLPAALRPFTKQVFTRRGQKLMNSFRVPQTLGEENRKLVAGSPLLIGVMLDRSEYRPGELSSFYSVFSMGAAMENIWLTTVEIGMGIQFVSFPMEVPGRWAEIESLLGVPDDLELMAVYRLGYLPADQQRPAIDWSSHERKLPSQYVFRNTCATPETEWDDR
;
A
#
# COMPACT_ATOMS: atom_id res chain seq x y z
N VAL A 1 -16.27 10.45 16.03
CA VAL A 1 -15.07 11.21 15.63
C VAL A 1 -15.42 12.15 14.48
N GLU A 2 -14.87 13.39 14.51
CA GLU A 2 -15.09 14.34 13.41
C GLU A 2 -14.43 13.83 12.12
N PHE A 3 -15.16 13.97 10.99
CA PHE A 3 -14.70 13.44 9.69
C PHE A 3 -13.29 13.91 9.32
N LEU A 4 -12.99 15.21 9.49
CA LEU A 4 -11.66 15.74 9.17
C LEU A 4 -10.56 15.16 10.05
N ASP A 5 -10.88 14.77 11.28
CA ASP A 5 -9.93 14.12 12.16
C ASP A 5 -9.60 12.69 11.68
N VAL A 6 -10.60 11.95 11.21
CA VAL A 6 -10.39 10.64 10.57
C VAL A 6 -9.46 10.78 9.37
N VAL A 7 -9.72 11.75 8.48
CA VAL A 7 -8.87 12.01 7.31
C VAL A 7 -7.43 12.33 7.72
N ARG A 8 -7.22 13.17 8.74
CA ARG A 8 -5.87 13.53 9.23
C ARG A 8 -5.13 12.35 9.86
N ARG A 9 -5.85 11.46 10.54
CA ARG A 9 -5.30 10.27 11.21
C ARG A 9 -5.05 9.10 10.25
N ARG A 10 -5.65 9.12 9.05
CA ARG A 10 -5.50 8.04 8.07
C ARG A 10 -4.02 7.84 7.72
N LYS A 11 -3.54 6.63 7.88
CA LYS A 11 -2.18 6.20 7.53
C LYS A 11 -2.17 4.76 7.05
N THR A 12 -1.15 4.37 6.32
CA THR A 12 -0.85 2.97 6.01
C THR A 12 -0.27 2.28 7.23
N THR A 13 -0.74 1.08 7.55
CA THR A 13 -0.26 0.32 8.70
C THR A 13 0.84 -0.65 8.29
N ASN A 14 2.08 -0.30 8.56
CA ASN A 14 3.26 -1.11 8.20
C ASN A 14 3.70 -2.10 9.30
N GLY A 15 2.97 -2.16 10.42
CA GLY A 15 3.23 -3.06 11.55
C GLY A 15 2.30 -4.27 11.58
N PRO A 16 2.45 -5.14 12.59
CA PRO A 16 1.57 -6.27 12.81
C PRO A 16 0.18 -5.83 13.24
N PHE A 17 -0.81 -6.68 12.97
CA PHE A 17 -2.16 -6.58 13.52
C PHE A 17 -2.31 -7.49 14.74
N ARG A 18 -3.37 -7.26 15.51
CA ARG A 18 -3.80 -8.22 16.52
C ARG A 18 -4.26 -9.50 15.82
N PRO A 19 -4.11 -10.68 16.47
CA PRO A 19 -4.53 -11.95 15.89
C PRO A 19 -6.04 -12.17 15.89
N ASP A 20 -6.81 -11.27 16.53
CA ASP A 20 -8.25 -11.38 16.64
C ASP A 20 -8.89 -11.35 15.24
N PRO A 21 -9.82 -12.27 14.93
CA PRO A 21 -10.58 -12.22 13.69
C PRO A 21 -11.33 -10.90 13.54
N VAL A 22 -11.39 -10.37 12.33
CA VAL A 22 -12.25 -9.21 12.04
C VAL A 22 -13.70 -9.65 12.17
N SER A 23 -14.47 -8.96 13.02
CA SER A 23 -15.86 -9.33 13.27
C SER A 23 -16.71 -9.28 12.00
N PRO A 24 -17.72 -10.15 11.85
CA PRO A 24 -18.63 -10.11 10.70
C PRO A 24 -19.35 -8.76 10.55
N GLU A 25 -19.59 -8.06 11.66
CA GLU A 25 -20.17 -6.71 11.66
C GLU A 25 -19.22 -5.71 10.97
N HIS A 26 -17.94 -5.71 11.35
CA HIS A 26 -16.95 -4.82 10.74
C HIS A 26 -16.68 -5.20 9.29
N GLN A 27 -16.63 -6.49 8.93
CA GLN A 27 -16.52 -6.90 7.54
C GLN A 27 -17.68 -6.36 6.70
N ARG A 28 -18.93 -6.48 7.20
CA ARG A 28 -20.12 -5.95 6.53
C ARG A 28 -20.06 -4.43 6.40
N LEU A 29 -19.69 -3.72 7.47
CA LEU A 29 -19.55 -2.27 7.46
C LEU A 29 -18.55 -1.81 6.40
N LEU A 30 -17.37 -2.44 6.30
CA LEU A 30 -16.36 -2.11 5.30
C LEU A 30 -16.89 -2.28 3.87
N MET A 31 -17.65 -3.34 3.60
CA MET A 31 -18.26 -3.56 2.27
C MET A 31 -19.42 -2.60 2.01
N GLU A 32 -20.19 -2.26 3.01
CA GLU A 32 -21.27 -1.27 2.88
C GLU A 32 -20.72 0.09 2.49
N VAL A 33 -19.69 0.60 3.20
CA VAL A 33 -19.10 1.91 2.89
C VAL A 33 -18.40 1.93 1.54
N ALA A 34 -17.78 0.82 1.13
CA ALA A 34 -17.22 0.67 -0.21
C ALA A 34 -18.31 0.81 -1.28
N GLY A 35 -19.45 0.15 -1.07
CA GLY A 35 -20.59 0.23 -1.99
C GLY A 35 -21.25 1.60 -2.07
N ARG A 36 -20.98 2.52 -1.12
CA ARG A 36 -21.46 3.91 -1.13
C ARG A 36 -20.59 4.86 -1.94
N ALA A 37 -19.48 4.38 -2.49
CA ALA A 37 -18.60 5.21 -3.30
C ALA A 37 -19.30 5.67 -4.60
N PRO A 38 -18.97 6.86 -5.11
CA PRO A 38 -19.47 7.30 -6.41
C PRO A 38 -18.86 6.47 -7.54
N SER A 39 -19.65 6.20 -8.58
CA SER A 39 -19.18 5.58 -9.82
C SER A 39 -19.86 6.20 -11.02
N GLN A 40 -19.19 6.15 -12.18
CA GLN A 40 -19.78 6.69 -13.41
C GLN A 40 -21.08 5.94 -13.73
N LEU A 41 -22.14 6.69 -14.02
CA LEU A 41 -23.47 6.15 -14.31
C LEU A 41 -24.00 5.17 -13.24
N ASN A 42 -23.45 5.22 -12.02
CA ASN A 42 -23.72 4.27 -10.95
C ASN A 42 -23.40 2.82 -11.32
N SER A 43 -22.36 2.61 -12.13
CA SER A 43 -21.98 1.28 -12.66
C SER A 43 -21.45 0.32 -11.59
N GLN A 44 -20.85 0.85 -10.51
CA GLN A 44 -20.31 0.08 -9.38
C GLN A 44 -19.41 -1.07 -9.86
N PRO A 45 -18.31 -0.76 -10.59
CA PRO A 45 -17.52 -1.73 -11.33
C PRO A 45 -16.65 -2.64 -10.45
N TRP A 46 -16.56 -2.35 -9.16
CA TRP A 46 -15.75 -3.09 -8.19
C TRP A 46 -16.39 -4.42 -7.79
N ARG A 47 -15.53 -5.38 -7.51
CA ARG A 47 -15.84 -6.65 -6.85
C ARG A 47 -14.83 -6.87 -5.74
N PHE A 48 -15.26 -7.50 -4.66
CA PHE A 48 -14.39 -7.77 -3.52
C PHE A 48 -14.42 -9.25 -3.19
N VAL A 49 -13.27 -9.81 -2.84
CA VAL A 49 -13.16 -11.11 -2.20
C VAL A 49 -12.56 -10.93 -0.82
N LEU A 50 -13.26 -11.40 0.22
CA LEU A 50 -12.77 -11.43 1.59
C LEU A 50 -12.11 -12.77 1.85
N VAL A 51 -10.88 -12.76 2.35
CA VAL A 51 -10.09 -13.95 2.62
C VAL A 51 -9.72 -13.95 4.10
N ASP A 52 -10.37 -14.85 4.86
CA ASP A 52 -10.11 -15.13 6.27
C ASP A 52 -9.64 -16.59 6.49
N ASP A 53 -9.64 -17.41 5.45
CA ASP A 53 -9.04 -18.75 5.48
C ASP A 53 -7.52 -18.67 5.69
N ARG A 54 -7.07 -19.28 6.78
CA ARG A 54 -5.66 -19.23 7.20
C ARG A 54 -4.70 -19.84 6.17
N SER A 55 -5.13 -20.88 5.48
CA SER A 55 -4.29 -21.56 4.48
C SER A 55 -4.11 -20.69 3.22
N MET A 56 -5.15 -20.00 2.80
CA MET A 56 -5.10 -19.04 1.69
C MET A 56 -4.25 -17.82 2.06
N ILE A 57 -4.43 -17.26 3.25
CA ILE A 57 -3.62 -16.14 3.75
C ILE A 57 -2.14 -16.53 3.76
N GLU A 58 -1.78 -17.72 4.27
CA GLU A 58 -0.39 -18.18 4.30
C GLU A 58 0.21 -18.36 2.90
N ARG A 59 -0.56 -18.85 1.93
CA ARG A 59 -0.11 -18.96 0.54
C ARG A 59 0.14 -17.58 -0.09
N ILE A 60 -0.77 -16.63 0.09
CA ILE A 60 -0.59 -15.25 -0.38
C ILE A 60 0.61 -14.59 0.31
N ALA A 61 0.78 -14.83 1.61
CA ALA A 61 1.93 -14.35 2.37
C ALA A 61 3.25 -14.88 1.82
N THR A 62 3.31 -16.17 1.49
CA THR A 62 4.47 -16.82 0.90
C THR A 62 4.81 -16.17 -0.45
N ILE A 63 3.82 -16.04 -1.34
CA ILE A 63 4.00 -15.35 -2.64
C ILE A 63 4.52 -13.93 -2.43
N SER A 64 3.96 -13.18 -1.48
CA SER A 64 4.38 -11.80 -1.19
C SER A 64 5.81 -11.71 -0.67
N GLY A 65 6.21 -12.61 0.23
CA GLY A 65 7.56 -12.65 0.79
C GLY A 65 8.62 -13.03 -0.26
N GLU A 66 8.32 -14.02 -1.09
CA GLU A 66 9.19 -14.43 -2.21
C GLU A 66 9.31 -13.30 -3.25
N SER A 67 8.22 -12.62 -3.58
CA SER A 67 8.22 -11.47 -4.49
C SER A 67 9.09 -10.33 -3.98
N MET A 68 9.00 -10.01 -2.69
CA MET A 68 9.87 -9.00 -2.06
C MET A 68 11.33 -9.42 -2.12
N THR A 69 11.64 -10.68 -1.80
CA THR A 69 13.00 -11.24 -1.89
C THR A 69 13.56 -11.08 -3.30
N GLU A 70 12.79 -11.45 -4.31
CA GLU A 70 13.17 -11.40 -5.71
C GLU A 70 13.38 -9.97 -6.19
N ALA A 71 12.41 -9.07 -5.98
CA ALA A 71 12.47 -7.67 -6.38
C ALA A 71 13.66 -6.92 -5.76
N MET A 72 14.00 -7.25 -4.52
CA MET A 72 15.15 -6.64 -3.85
C MET A 72 16.48 -7.27 -4.26
N SER A 73 16.52 -8.59 -4.52
CA SER A 73 17.75 -9.30 -4.91
C SER A 73 18.24 -8.89 -6.29
N ASN A 74 17.35 -8.67 -7.25
CA ASN A 74 17.69 -8.25 -8.61
C ASN A 74 17.91 -6.72 -8.75
N GLY A 75 17.60 -5.95 -7.71
CA GLY A 75 17.79 -4.51 -7.64
C GLY A 75 16.77 -3.66 -8.40
N THR A 76 15.81 -4.26 -9.09
CA THR A 76 14.80 -3.53 -9.88
C THR A 76 13.95 -2.62 -9.01
N PHE A 77 13.60 -3.06 -7.81
CA PHE A 77 12.88 -2.26 -6.82
C PHE A 77 13.61 -0.97 -6.50
N PHE A 78 14.90 -1.04 -6.20
CA PHE A 78 15.70 0.13 -5.84
C PHE A 78 15.89 1.10 -7.00
N GLU A 79 16.11 0.60 -8.22
CA GLU A 79 16.23 1.45 -9.41
C GLU A 79 14.93 2.21 -9.69
N ARG A 80 13.79 1.53 -9.61
CA ARG A 80 12.48 2.11 -9.88
C ARG A 80 12.05 3.14 -8.83
N TYR A 81 12.28 2.84 -7.55
CA TYR A 81 11.76 3.64 -6.44
C TYR A 81 12.78 4.58 -5.81
N LYS A 82 14.04 4.58 -6.27
CA LYS A 82 15.09 5.49 -5.80
C LYS A 82 14.64 6.96 -5.65
N PRO A 83 13.87 7.55 -6.59
CA PRO A 83 13.43 8.94 -6.48
C PRO A 83 12.52 9.23 -5.27
N TYR A 84 11.94 8.19 -4.67
CA TYR A 84 11.03 8.31 -3.54
C TYR A 84 11.70 8.11 -2.17
N PHE A 85 12.98 7.74 -2.12
CA PHE A 85 13.70 7.56 -0.87
C PHE A 85 14.32 8.86 -0.38
N ARG A 86 14.20 9.12 0.94
CA ARG A 86 14.82 10.22 1.67
C ARG A 86 15.67 9.63 2.78
N PHE A 87 16.87 10.15 2.95
CA PHE A 87 17.88 9.58 3.84
C PHE A 87 18.14 10.42 5.09
N SER A 88 17.49 11.57 5.19
CA SER A 88 17.55 12.43 6.34
C SER A 88 16.23 13.18 6.54
N ALA A 89 16.01 13.64 7.78
CA ALA A 89 14.88 14.49 8.11
C ALA A 89 14.89 15.79 7.26
N ALA A 90 16.06 16.33 6.99
CA ALA A 90 16.21 17.54 6.15
C ALA A 90 15.73 17.27 4.71
N GLU A 91 16.18 16.16 4.08
CA GLU A 91 15.72 15.78 2.75
C GLU A 91 14.19 15.56 2.72
N MET A 92 13.61 14.98 3.77
CA MET A 92 12.17 14.79 3.88
C MET A 92 11.44 16.12 4.02
N GLN A 93 11.93 17.01 4.86
CA GLN A 93 11.35 18.34 5.09
C GLN A 93 11.39 19.20 3.82
N GLU A 94 12.49 19.16 3.08
CA GLU A 94 12.64 19.88 1.82
C GLU A 94 11.70 19.32 0.72
N SER A 95 11.71 18.01 0.53
CA SER A 95 10.90 17.38 -0.54
C SER A 95 9.43 17.24 -0.18
N ARG A 96 9.09 17.15 1.09
CA ARG A 96 7.75 16.89 1.65
C ARG A 96 7.02 15.71 0.99
N SER A 97 7.78 14.78 0.45
CA SER A 97 7.27 13.61 -0.27
C SER A 97 8.25 12.45 -0.22
N GLY A 98 7.74 11.24 -0.38
CA GLY A 98 8.55 10.03 -0.39
C GLY A 98 8.60 9.31 0.95
N MET A 99 9.57 8.43 1.11
CA MET A 99 9.74 7.55 2.27
C MET A 99 11.03 7.87 3.00
N LEU A 100 10.96 8.04 4.31
CA LEU A 100 12.14 8.31 5.14
C LEU A 100 12.82 7.00 5.54
N PHE A 101 14.08 6.87 5.16
CA PHE A 101 14.94 5.74 5.44
C PHE A 101 16.03 6.13 6.47
N ASP A 102 15.61 6.45 7.69
CA ASP A 102 16.48 7.02 8.75
C ASP A 102 16.87 6.02 9.85
N LYS A 103 16.17 4.88 9.95
CA LYS A 103 16.32 3.93 11.05
C LYS A 103 17.26 2.76 10.76
N LEU A 104 18.27 2.98 9.92
CA LEU A 104 19.37 2.03 9.84
C LEU A 104 20.23 2.06 11.12
N PRO A 105 20.78 0.91 11.51
CA PRO A 105 21.82 0.88 12.54
C PRO A 105 22.90 1.94 12.25
N ALA A 106 23.36 2.63 13.30
CA ALA A 106 24.28 3.78 13.16
C ALA A 106 25.50 3.46 12.27
N ALA A 107 26.02 2.24 12.34
CA ALA A 107 27.12 1.75 11.50
C ALA A 107 26.79 1.70 10.00
N LEU A 108 25.51 1.56 9.61
CA LEU A 108 25.08 1.46 8.22
C LEU A 108 24.60 2.79 7.63
N ARG A 109 24.32 3.80 8.46
CA ARG A 109 23.83 5.12 8.03
C ARG A 109 24.73 5.80 6.98
N PRO A 110 26.09 5.79 7.10
CA PRO A 110 26.94 6.38 6.08
C PRO A 110 26.86 5.69 4.70
N PHE A 111 26.38 4.45 4.70
CA PHE A 111 26.28 3.62 3.50
C PHE A 111 24.89 3.56 2.88
N THR A 112 23.92 4.30 3.43
CA THR A 112 22.51 4.24 3.01
C THR A 112 22.34 4.51 1.51
N LYS A 113 23.02 5.54 0.99
CA LYS A 113 22.97 5.86 -0.45
C LYS A 113 23.65 4.80 -1.32
N GLN A 114 24.57 4.03 -0.74
CA GLN A 114 25.29 2.97 -1.48
C GLN A 114 24.43 1.73 -1.72
N VAL A 115 23.37 1.51 -0.92
CA VAL A 115 22.38 0.45 -1.11
C VAL A 115 21.76 0.50 -2.53
N PHE A 116 21.66 1.70 -3.10
CA PHE A 116 21.15 1.94 -4.45
C PHE A 116 22.20 1.78 -5.56
N THR A 117 23.41 1.36 -5.21
CA THR A 117 24.48 1.06 -6.18
C THR A 117 24.58 -0.45 -6.41
N ARG A 118 25.06 -0.85 -7.60
CA ARG A 118 25.31 -2.28 -7.92
C ARG A 118 26.23 -2.97 -6.90
N ARG A 119 27.20 -2.24 -6.33
CA ARG A 119 28.10 -2.79 -5.29
C ARG A 119 27.36 -2.99 -3.97
N GLY A 120 26.54 -2.03 -3.57
CA GLY A 120 25.71 -2.13 -2.37
C GLY A 120 24.69 -3.26 -2.47
N GLN A 121 24.06 -3.46 -3.62
CA GLN A 121 23.14 -4.56 -3.88
C GLN A 121 23.84 -5.93 -3.77
N LYS A 122 25.06 -6.09 -4.33
CA LYS A 122 25.85 -7.31 -4.16
C LYS A 122 26.14 -7.58 -2.68
N LEU A 123 26.48 -6.54 -1.92
CA LEU A 123 26.75 -6.65 -0.50
C LEU A 123 25.49 -7.08 0.28
N MET A 124 24.35 -6.46 0.02
CA MET A 124 23.08 -6.84 0.62
C MET A 124 22.73 -8.30 0.34
N ASN A 125 22.92 -8.76 -0.91
CA ASN A 125 22.68 -10.15 -1.29
C ASN A 125 23.62 -11.11 -0.55
N SER A 126 24.90 -10.74 -0.37
CA SER A 126 25.86 -11.53 0.39
C SER A 126 25.48 -11.70 1.87
N PHE A 127 24.83 -10.69 2.45
CA PHE A 127 24.31 -10.73 3.82
C PHE A 127 22.86 -11.22 3.92
N ARG A 128 22.29 -11.72 2.83
CA ARG A 128 20.92 -12.24 2.75
C ARG A 128 19.85 -11.24 3.21
N VAL A 129 20.12 -9.93 3.06
CA VAL A 129 19.18 -8.88 3.45
C VAL A 129 17.82 -8.99 2.72
N PRO A 130 17.78 -9.26 1.39
CA PRO A 130 16.51 -9.45 0.69
C PRO A 130 15.66 -10.60 1.28
N GLN A 131 16.30 -11.72 1.64
CA GLN A 131 15.62 -12.87 2.23
C GLN A 131 15.03 -12.54 3.61
N THR A 132 15.78 -11.79 4.43
CA THR A 132 15.30 -11.34 5.75
C THR A 132 14.08 -10.43 5.59
N LEU A 133 14.13 -9.45 4.69
CA LEU A 133 13.03 -8.53 4.43
C LEU A 133 11.81 -9.25 3.84
N GLY A 134 12.03 -10.20 2.93
CA GLY A 134 10.96 -11.04 2.37
C GLY A 134 10.27 -11.88 3.45
N GLU A 135 11.03 -12.48 4.36
CA GLU A 135 10.46 -13.24 5.47
C GLU A 135 9.70 -12.35 6.47
N GLU A 136 10.19 -11.14 6.75
CA GLU A 136 9.45 -10.18 7.57
C GLU A 136 8.13 -9.77 6.89
N ASN A 137 8.15 -9.51 5.59
CA ASN A 137 6.94 -9.21 4.82
C ASN A 137 5.96 -10.40 4.82
N ARG A 138 6.46 -11.63 4.61
CA ARG A 138 5.65 -12.85 4.73
C ARG A 138 4.94 -12.93 6.08
N LYS A 139 5.69 -12.73 7.17
CA LYS A 139 5.11 -12.75 8.53
C LYS A 139 4.05 -11.68 8.75
N LEU A 140 4.24 -10.48 8.22
CA LEU A 140 3.25 -9.40 8.31
C LEU A 140 1.96 -9.75 7.57
N VAL A 141 2.05 -10.33 6.37
CA VAL A 141 0.87 -10.75 5.61
C VAL A 141 0.23 -11.96 6.27
N ALA A 142 0.99 -12.99 6.64
CA ALA A 142 0.51 -14.18 7.32
C ALA A 142 -0.15 -13.87 8.67
N GLY A 143 0.35 -12.88 9.41
CA GLY A 143 -0.22 -12.43 10.68
C GLY A 143 -1.50 -11.60 10.54
N SER A 144 -1.99 -11.36 9.34
CA SER A 144 -3.21 -10.57 9.13
C SER A 144 -4.45 -11.46 9.29
N PRO A 145 -5.47 -11.00 10.03
CA PRO A 145 -6.69 -11.79 10.21
C PRO A 145 -7.64 -11.75 8.99
N LEU A 146 -7.46 -10.78 8.10
CA LEU A 146 -8.30 -10.60 6.91
C LEU A 146 -7.46 -10.04 5.75
N LEU A 147 -7.66 -10.60 4.54
CA LEU A 147 -7.25 -9.96 3.31
C LEU A 147 -8.49 -9.58 2.49
N ILE A 148 -8.35 -8.53 1.68
CA ILE A 148 -9.37 -8.10 0.70
C ILE A 148 -8.72 -8.06 -0.67
N GLY A 149 -9.15 -8.93 -1.57
CA GLY A 149 -8.88 -8.80 -3.00
C GLY A 149 -9.88 -7.84 -3.64
N VAL A 150 -9.39 -6.91 -4.42
CA VAL A 150 -10.19 -5.88 -5.10
C VAL A 150 -10.07 -6.08 -6.60
N MET A 151 -11.20 -6.23 -7.25
CA MET A 151 -11.28 -6.50 -8.69
C MET A 151 -12.13 -5.46 -9.39
N LEU A 152 -11.88 -5.27 -10.67
CA LEU A 152 -12.73 -4.50 -11.57
C LEU A 152 -13.32 -5.39 -12.64
N ASP A 153 -14.55 -5.08 -13.02
CA ASP A 153 -15.26 -5.70 -14.12
C ASP A 153 -14.60 -5.30 -15.46
N ARG A 154 -14.19 -6.27 -16.28
CA ARG A 154 -13.53 -6.04 -17.57
C ARG A 154 -14.45 -5.46 -18.63
N SER A 155 -15.76 -5.47 -18.43
CA SER A 155 -16.70 -4.74 -19.30
C SER A 155 -16.54 -3.22 -19.14
N GLU A 156 -16.15 -2.77 -17.93
CA GLU A 156 -15.95 -1.37 -17.54
C GLU A 156 -14.48 -0.95 -17.56
N TYR A 157 -13.58 -1.86 -17.18
CA TYR A 157 -12.14 -1.64 -17.15
C TYR A 157 -11.46 -2.32 -18.35
N ARG A 158 -11.05 -1.51 -19.32
CA ARG A 158 -10.33 -1.95 -20.52
C ARG A 158 -9.00 -1.22 -20.59
N PRO A 159 -7.89 -1.88 -20.22
CA PRO A 159 -6.57 -1.27 -20.26
C PRO A 159 -6.26 -0.63 -21.61
N GLY A 160 -5.83 0.65 -21.59
CA GLY A 160 -5.57 1.42 -22.82
C GLY A 160 -6.73 2.28 -23.32
N GLU A 161 -7.94 2.07 -22.87
CA GLU A 161 -9.06 2.96 -23.14
C GLU A 161 -9.19 4.07 -22.09
N LEU A 162 -9.48 5.30 -22.52
CA LEU A 162 -9.61 6.44 -21.62
C LEU A 162 -10.75 6.25 -20.63
N SER A 163 -11.83 5.57 -21.03
CA SER A 163 -12.98 5.25 -20.17
C SER A 163 -12.60 4.39 -18.95
N SER A 164 -11.54 3.60 -19.03
CA SER A 164 -11.05 2.78 -17.92
C SER A 164 -10.64 3.60 -16.68
N PHE A 165 -10.29 4.88 -16.86
CA PHE A 165 -10.00 5.76 -15.72
C PHE A 165 -11.20 5.95 -14.81
N TYR A 166 -12.41 5.94 -15.32
CA TYR A 166 -13.60 6.08 -14.49
C TYR A 166 -13.76 4.91 -13.51
N SER A 167 -13.51 3.68 -13.97
CA SER A 167 -13.56 2.49 -13.12
C SER A 167 -12.47 2.53 -12.04
N VAL A 168 -11.26 2.95 -12.40
CA VAL A 168 -10.14 3.09 -11.45
C VAL A 168 -10.42 4.19 -10.42
N PHE A 169 -10.95 5.35 -10.82
CA PHE A 169 -11.34 6.42 -9.89
C PHE A 169 -12.46 5.96 -8.95
N SER A 170 -13.45 5.26 -9.48
CA SER A 170 -14.56 4.71 -8.68
C SER A 170 -14.05 3.71 -7.65
N MET A 171 -13.17 2.80 -8.06
CA MET A 171 -12.51 1.85 -7.15
C MET A 171 -11.66 2.58 -6.09
N GLY A 172 -10.90 3.61 -6.49
CA GLY A 172 -10.12 4.44 -5.56
C GLY A 172 -11.00 5.09 -4.50
N ALA A 173 -12.17 5.60 -4.87
CA ALA A 173 -13.15 6.17 -3.94
C ALA A 173 -13.70 5.10 -2.99
N ALA A 174 -14.02 3.89 -3.48
CA ALA A 174 -14.47 2.78 -2.65
C ALA A 174 -13.38 2.36 -1.63
N MET A 175 -12.13 2.29 -2.07
CA MET A 175 -11.01 1.96 -1.19
C MET A 175 -10.73 3.05 -0.15
N GLU A 176 -10.87 4.34 -0.49
CA GLU A 176 -10.72 5.42 0.50
C GLU A 176 -11.82 5.37 1.56
N ASN A 177 -13.08 5.05 1.18
CA ASN A 177 -14.14 4.82 2.16
C ASN A 177 -13.79 3.68 3.14
N ILE A 178 -13.25 2.55 2.64
CA ILE A 178 -12.74 1.47 3.50
C ILE A 178 -11.63 2.00 4.42
N TRP A 179 -10.67 2.75 3.86
CA TRP A 179 -9.52 3.24 4.60
C TRP A 179 -9.90 4.17 5.75
N LEU A 180 -10.77 5.13 5.48
CA LEU A 180 -11.29 6.05 6.51
C LEU A 180 -12.08 5.29 7.59
N THR A 181 -12.90 4.32 7.17
CA THR A 181 -13.66 3.50 8.10
C THR A 181 -12.74 2.65 8.99
N THR A 182 -11.62 2.11 8.46
CA THR A 182 -10.67 1.38 9.33
C THR A 182 -10.11 2.26 10.43
N VAL A 183 -9.85 3.55 10.18
CA VAL A 183 -9.40 4.50 11.20
C VAL A 183 -10.45 4.70 12.29
N GLU A 184 -11.72 4.83 11.90
CA GLU A 184 -12.84 5.04 12.81
C GLU A 184 -13.06 3.87 13.77
N ILE A 185 -12.93 2.64 13.25
CA ILE A 185 -13.18 1.41 14.04
C ILE A 185 -11.91 0.80 14.66
N GLY A 186 -10.80 1.53 14.70
CA GLY A 186 -9.55 1.09 15.34
C GLY A 186 -8.82 -0.03 14.61
N MET A 187 -9.02 -0.13 13.31
CA MET A 187 -8.32 -1.06 12.42
C MET A 187 -7.23 -0.36 11.62
N GLY A 188 -6.39 -1.17 11.00
CA GLY A 188 -5.40 -0.73 10.03
C GLY A 188 -5.50 -1.50 8.74
N ILE A 189 -4.92 -0.93 7.68
CA ILE A 189 -4.92 -1.49 6.33
C ILE A 189 -3.59 -1.21 5.65
N GLN A 190 -3.13 -2.15 4.81
CA GLN A 190 -1.96 -1.99 3.96
C GLN A 190 -2.11 -2.76 2.66
N PHE A 191 -1.64 -2.17 1.57
CA PHE A 191 -1.55 -2.83 0.27
C PHE A 191 -0.43 -3.88 0.24
N VAL A 192 -0.74 -5.08 -0.24
CA VAL A 192 0.20 -6.18 -0.48
C VAL A 192 0.74 -6.03 -1.91
N SER A 193 1.70 -5.12 -2.11
CA SER A 193 2.11 -4.64 -3.44
C SER A 193 3.23 -5.43 -4.11
N PHE A 194 4.08 -6.15 -3.36
CA PHE A 194 5.27 -6.80 -3.93
C PHE A 194 4.98 -7.83 -5.04
N PRO A 195 3.91 -8.62 -4.98
CA PRO A 195 3.59 -9.55 -6.06
C PRO A 195 3.37 -8.88 -7.43
N MET A 196 2.92 -7.60 -7.45
CA MET A 196 2.76 -6.85 -8.69
C MET A 196 4.10 -6.42 -9.32
N GLU A 197 5.17 -6.37 -8.53
CA GLU A 197 6.50 -5.97 -8.99
C GLU A 197 7.26 -7.11 -9.70
N VAL A 198 6.77 -8.34 -9.60
CA VAL A 198 7.43 -9.53 -10.12
C VAL A 198 6.52 -10.24 -11.12
N PRO A 199 6.95 -10.35 -12.38
CA PRO A 199 6.16 -11.05 -13.41
C PRO A 199 5.76 -12.46 -12.96
N GLY A 200 4.50 -12.81 -13.19
CA GLY A 200 3.93 -14.12 -12.85
C GLY A 200 3.43 -14.28 -11.41
N ARG A 201 3.98 -13.54 -10.44
CA ARG A 201 3.55 -13.66 -9.03
C ARG A 201 2.13 -13.13 -8.80
N TRP A 202 1.74 -12.11 -9.55
CA TRP A 202 0.38 -11.60 -9.50
C TRP A 202 -0.62 -12.62 -10.02
N ALA A 203 -0.31 -13.28 -11.14
CA ALA A 203 -1.13 -14.35 -11.71
C ALA A 203 -1.27 -15.57 -10.77
N GLU A 204 -0.26 -15.86 -9.94
CA GLU A 204 -0.38 -16.89 -8.91
C GLU A 204 -1.46 -16.54 -7.88
N ILE A 205 -1.56 -15.25 -7.47
CA ILE A 205 -2.61 -14.78 -6.56
C ILE A 205 -3.98 -14.81 -7.25
N GLU A 206 -4.09 -14.38 -8.50
CA GLU A 206 -5.33 -14.46 -9.29
C GLU A 206 -5.85 -15.89 -9.35
N SER A 207 -4.97 -16.83 -9.69
CA SER A 207 -5.29 -18.27 -9.74
C SER A 207 -5.71 -18.79 -8.35
N LEU A 208 -5.01 -18.39 -7.29
CA LEU A 208 -5.32 -18.81 -5.92
C LEU A 208 -6.69 -18.30 -5.45
N LEU A 209 -7.04 -17.06 -5.81
CA LEU A 209 -8.33 -16.45 -5.50
C LEU A 209 -9.46 -16.92 -6.43
N GLY A 210 -9.14 -17.65 -7.48
CA GLY A 210 -10.11 -18.09 -8.48
C GLY A 210 -10.75 -16.91 -9.23
N VAL A 211 -9.95 -15.88 -9.55
CA VAL A 211 -10.45 -14.70 -10.26
C VAL A 211 -10.95 -15.13 -11.65
N PRO A 212 -12.23 -14.90 -11.99
CA PRO A 212 -12.77 -15.29 -13.28
C PRO A 212 -12.29 -14.35 -14.41
N ASP A 213 -12.37 -14.81 -15.66
CA ASP A 213 -11.82 -14.10 -16.82
C ASP A 213 -12.48 -12.72 -17.09
N ASP A 214 -13.69 -12.51 -16.60
CA ASP A 214 -14.43 -11.25 -16.72
C ASP A 214 -14.05 -10.21 -15.65
N LEU A 215 -13.17 -10.56 -14.72
CA LEU A 215 -12.65 -9.65 -13.69
C LEU A 215 -11.14 -9.46 -13.84
N GLU A 216 -10.67 -8.31 -13.39
CA GLU A 216 -9.25 -7.96 -13.26
C GLU A 216 -8.91 -7.77 -11.79
N LEU A 217 -7.96 -8.52 -11.25
CA LEU A 217 -7.48 -8.27 -9.89
C LEU A 217 -6.62 -7.01 -9.86
N MET A 218 -7.07 -6.00 -9.14
CA MET A 218 -6.42 -4.68 -9.09
C MET A 218 -5.54 -4.49 -7.86
N ALA A 219 -5.91 -5.11 -6.73
CA ALA A 219 -5.20 -4.97 -5.49
C ALA A 219 -5.52 -6.08 -4.50
N VAL A 220 -4.57 -6.35 -3.59
CA VAL A 220 -4.80 -7.14 -2.38
C VAL A 220 -4.38 -6.30 -1.19
N TYR A 221 -5.27 -6.14 -0.21
CA TYR A 221 -5.00 -5.43 1.03
C TYR A 221 -5.05 -6.39 2.21
N ARG A 222 -4.19 -6.15 3.19
CA ARG A 222 -4.26 -6.81 4.50
C ARG A 222 -4.87 -5.86 5.52
N LEU A 223 -5.73 -6.39 6.39
CA LEU A 223 -6.47 -5.63 7.41
C LEU A 223 -6.45 -6.37 8.75
N GLY A 224 -6.63 -5.61 9.82
CA GLY A 224 -6.77 -6.14 11.16
C GLY A 224 -6.87 -5.04 12.21
N TYR A 225 -7.23 -5.44 13.44
CA TYR A 225 -7.23 -4.52 14.57
C TYR A 225 -5.82 -4.10 14.93
N LEU A 226 -5.68 -2.82 15.31
CA LEU A 226 -4.40 -2.28 15.73
C LEU A 226 -4.09 -2.70 17.17
N PRO A 227 -2.84 -3.11 17.48
CA PRO A 227 -2.42 -3.30 18.88
C PRO A 227 -2.42 -1.96 19.62
N ALA A 228 -2.64 -2.01 20.96
CA ALA A 228 -2.62 -0.83 21.80
C ALA A 228 -1.24 -0.10 21.76
N ASP A 229 -0.18 -0.91 21.75
CA ASP A 229 1.21 -0.42 21.67
C ASP A 229 1.73 -0.61 20.24
N GLN A 230 1.41 0.33 19.35
CA GLN A 230 1.94 0.32 18.00
C GLN A 230 3.43 0.67 18.02
N GLN A 231 4.29 -0.33 17.90
CA GLN A 231 5.71 -0.08 17.68
C GLN A 231 5.93 0.34 16.21
N ARG A 232 6.63 1.45 16.04
CA ARG A 232 7.07 1.89 14.72
C ARG A 232 8.06 0.86 14.16
N PRO A 233 7.82 0.24 12.99
CA PRO A 233 8.74 -0.71 12.40
C PRO A 233 10.10 -0.07 12.12
N ALA A 234 11.15 -0.91 12.00
CA ALA A 234 12.52 -0.46 11.74
C ALA A 234 12.63 0.33 10.43
N ILE A 235 11.88 -0.05 9.40
CA ILE A 235 11.69 0.71 8.17
C ILE A 235 10.27 1.27 8.20
N ASP A 236 10.16 2.57 8.40
CA ASP A 236 8.86 3.23 8.35
C ASP A 236 8.60 3.77 6.95
N TRP A 237 7.83 3.02 6.19
CA TRP A 237 7.37 3.37 4.85
C TRP A 237 6.25 4.42 4.87
N SER A 238 5.74 4.79 6.06
CA SER A 238 4.74 5.84 6.21
C SER A 238 5.42 7.18 6.47
N SER A 239 5.01 8.20 5.74
CA SER A 239 5.38 9.58 6.01
C SER A 239 4.14 10.40 6.31
N HIS A 240 4.25 11.27 7.31
CA HIS A 240 3.22 12.27 7.62
C HIS A 240 3.40 13.55 6.81
N GLU A 241 4.56 13.72 6.17
CA GLU A 241 4.80 14.87 5.32
C GLU A 241 3.87 14.87 4.10
N ARG A 242 3.44 16.06 3.73
CA ARG A 242 2.63 16.31 2.54
C ARG A 242 3.22 17.49 1.79
N LYS A 243 3.13 17.44 0.48
CA LYS A 243 3.50 18.56 -0.40
C LYS A 243 2.75 19.81 0.02
N LEU A 244 3.37 20.96 -0.19
CA LEU A 244 2.69 22.25 -0.02
C LEU A 244 1.59 22.40 -1.05
N PRO A 245 0.48 23.10 -0.73
CA PRO A 245 -0.58 23.36 -1.68
C PRO A 245 -0.10 23.90 -3.01
N SER A 246 0.84 24.83 -3.02
CA SER A 246 1.44 25.40 -4.25
C SER A 246 2.07 24.37 -5.20
N GLN A 247 2.42 23.18 -4.70
CA GLN A 247 3.01 22.11 -5.51
C GLN A 247 1.98 21.26 -6.27
N TYR A 248 0.68 21.37 -5.96
CA TYR A 248 -0.38 20.57 -6.58
C TYR A 248 -1.71 21.31 -6.77
N VAL A 249 -1.82 22.57 -6.30
CA VAL A 249 -3.00 23.43 -6.50
C VAL A 249 -2.59 24.63 -7.36
N PHE A 250 -3.36 24.86 -8.40
CA PHE A 250 -3.15 25.96 -9.33
C PHE A 250 -4.47 26.72 -9.52
N ARG A 251 -4.39 28.04 -9.71
CA ARG A 251 -5.56 28.89 -9.89
C ARG A 251 -5.75 29.25 -11.36
N ASN A 252 -6.85 28.83 -11.94
CA ASN A 252 -7.26 29.05 -13.34
C ASN A 252 -6.39 28.32 -14.38
N THR A 253 -5.06 28.38 -14.25
CA THR A 253 -4.11 27.71 -15.17
C THR A 253 -3.00 27.05 -14.39
N CYS A 254 -2.40 25.98 -14.94
CA CYS A 254 -1.25 25.30 -14.31
C CYS A 254 0.02 26.17 -14.20
N ALA A 255 0.00 27.39 -14.73
CA ALA A 255 1.11 28.35 -14.60
C ALA A 255 1.02 29.20 -13.32
N THR A 256 -0.10 29.17 -12.61
CA THR A 256 -0.34 30.03 -11.43
C THR A 256 -0.55 29.16 -10.19
N PRO A 257 0.54 28.75 -9.47
CA PRO A 257 0.42 27.98 -8.26
C PRO A 257 -0.24 28.77 -7.14
N GLU A 258 -1.02 28.07 -6.30
CA GLU A 258 -1.70 28.65 -5.14
C GLU A 258 -0.73 28.69 -3.94
N THR A 259 -0.09 29.83 -3.71
CA THR A 259 0.93 29.99 -2.65
C THR A 259 0.37 30.52 -1.33
N GLU A 260 -0.81 31.15 -1.33
CA GLU A 260 -1.41 31.71 -0.11
C GLU A 260 -1.78 30.65 0.94
N TRP A 261 -1.84 29.39 0.54
CA TRP A 261 -2.22 28.28 1.42
C TRP A 261 -1.02 27.51 2.01
N ASP A 262 0.19 27.85 1.62
CA ASP A 262 1.41 27.15 2.06
C ASP A 262 1.71 27.38 3.55
N ASP A 263 1.21 28.46 4.14
CA ASP A 263 1.45 28.88 5.54
C ASP A 263 0.40 28.33 6.53
N ARG A 264 -0.47 27.40 6.14
CA ARG A 264 -1.56 26.89 6.99
C ARG A 264 -1.31 25.51 7.57
#